data_3832a3f8e578ed4aace92c65f2712fbd
#
_entry.id   3832a3f8e578ed4aace92c65f2712fbd
#
_cell.length_a   1.000
_cell.length_b   1.000
_cell.length_c   1.000
_cell.angle_alpha   90.00
_cell.angle_beta   90.00
_cell.angle_gamma   90.00
#
_symmetry.space_group_name_H-M   'P 1'
#
loop_
_entity.id
_entity.type
_entity.pdbx_description
1 polymer ?
#
loop_
_entity_poly.entity_id
_entity_poly.type
_entity_poly.pdbx_seq_one_letter_code
_entity_poly.pdbx_strand_id
1 'polypeptide(L)'
;SAASDVYKRQDLGMEEENIRLRDHSPEELVFYSKATTDIEFAFPFGWGELWGIADRTDYDLSNHARQSNQDFTYLDPETNEKYIPYCIEPSLGADRVALAFLCNAYDEEEITEGDTRVVLHLHPALAPYKVAVLPLSKKLSDKAQEVYEQLSKKFMCEYDEAGSIGKRYRREDEIGTPYCVTCLLYTSDAADDLTR
;
A
#
# COMPACT_ATOMS: atom_id res chain seq x y z
N SER A 1 -18.25 2.22 0.51
CA SER A 1 -18.39 3.58 -0.05
C SER A 1 -17.01 4.16 -0.33
N ALA A 2 -16.90 5.13 -1.25
CA ALA A 2 -15.62 5.78 -1.57
C ALA A 2 -14.88 6.28 -0.32
N ALA A 3 -15.58 6.85 0.65
CA ALA A 3 -15.00 7.26 1.93
C ALA A 3 -14.35 6.10 2.69
N SER A 4 -14.99 4.92 2.76
CA SER A 4 -14.41 3.73 3.42
C SER A 4 -13.10 3.28 2.77
N ASP A 5 -12.97 3.47 1.47
CA ASP A 5 -11.77 3.06 0.72
C ASP A 5 -10.63 4.07 0.88
N VAL A 6 -10.93 5.34 1.10
CA VAL A 6 -9.95 6.37 1.50
C VAL A 6 -9.37 6.04 2.89
N TYR A 7 -10.22 5.79 3.89
CA TYR A 7 -9.76 5.46 5.25
C TYR A 7 -8.84 4.24 5.29
N LYS A 8 -9.13 3.19 4.54
CA LYS A 8 -8.26 1.99 4.47
C LYS A 8 -6.85 2.30 3.96
N ARG A 9 -6.68 3.30 3.11
CA ARG A 9 -5.36 3.70 2.61
C ARG A 9 -4.62 4.56 3.62
N GLN A 10 -5.33 5.43 4.33
CA GLN A 10 -4.78 6.18 5.46
C GLN A 10 -4.29 5.24 6.56
N ASP A 11 -5.03 4.17 6.88
CA ASP A 11 -4.60 3.11 7.81
C ASP A 11 -3.31 2.39 7.37
N LEU A 12 -2.96 2.45 6.09
CA LEU A 12 -1.72 1.90 5.53
C LEU A 12 -0.64 2.98 5.30
N GLY A 13 -0.81 4.17 5.88
CA GLY A 13 0.19 5.23 5.91
C GLY A 13 0.13 6.21 4.74
N MET A 14 -0.93 6.19 3.92
CA MET A 14 -1.11 7.20 2.89
C MET A 14 -1.65 8.50 3.51
N GLU A 15 -0.97 9.62 3.28
CA GLU A 15 -1.32 10.91 3.86
C GLU A 15 -2.64 11.46 3.29
N GLU A 16 -3.47 12.05 4.17
CA GLU A 16 -4.79 12.56 3.79
C GLU A 16 -4.70 13.66 2.73
N GLU A 17 -3.70 14.51 2.82
CA GLU A 17 -3.46 15.61 1.88
C GLU A 17 -3.08 15.16 0.48
N ASN A 18 -2.59 13.92 0.34
CA ASN A 18 -2.21 13.30 -0.92
C ASN A 18 -3.36 12.56 -1.60
N ILE A 19 -4.55 12.52 -0.99
CA ILE A 19 -5.74 11.83 -1.54
C ILE A 19 -6.89 12.81 -1.62
N ARG A 20 -7.67 12.72 -2.71
CA ARG A 20 -8.94 13.43 -2.82
C ARG A 20 -10.00 12.61 -3.53
N LEU A 21 -11.25 12.94 -3.27
CA LEU A 21 -12.40 12.47 -4.05
C LEU A 21 -12.72 13.49 -5.13
N ARG A 22 -12.98 12.99 -6.34
CA ARG A 22 -13.39 13.81 -7.49
C ARG A 22 -14.62 13.20 -8.14
N ASP A 23 -15.75 13.87 -8.00
CA ASP A 23 -16.95 13.49 -8.73
C ASP A 23 -16.87 13.99 -10.18
N HIS A 24 -17.28 13.12 -11.11
CA HIS A 24 -17.38 13.48 -12.52
C HIS A 24 -18.56 14.43 -12.76
N SER A 25 -18.34 15.44 -13.59
CA SER A 25 -19.43 16.29 -14.07
C SER A 25 -20.34 15.53 -15.04
N PRO A 26 -21.59 15.97 -15.26
CA PRO A 26 -22.50 15.29 -16.18
C PRO A 26 -21.95 15.12 -17.61
N GLU A 27 -21.08 16.04 -18.03
CA GLU A 27 -20.43 16.01 -19.36
C GLU A 27 -19.30 14.99 -19.47
N GLU A 28 -18.71 14.61 -18.33
CA GLU A 28 -17.64 13.59 -18.26
C GLU A 28 -18.20 12.18 -18.13
N LEU A 29 -19.46 12.04 -17.70
CA LEU A 29 -20.08 10.73 -17.52
C LEU A 29 -20.21 9.99 -18.83
N VAL A 30 -19.84 8.71 -18.82
CA VAL A 30 -20.10 7.80 -19.93
C VAL A 30 -21.59 7.42 -19.94
N PHE A 31 -22.13 7.08 -21.13
CA PHE A 31 -23.56 6.87 -21.37
C PHE A 31 -24.22 5.78 -20.50
N TYR A 32 -23.45 4.87 -19.95
CA TYR A 32 -23.92 3.79 -19.06
C TYR A 32 -23.76 4.09 -17.58
N SER A 33 -23.18 5.22 -17.22
CA SER A 33 -22.96 5.61 -15.83
C SER A 33 -23.88 6.76 -15.43
N LYS A 34 -24.55 6.61 -14.28
CA LYS A 34 -25.35 7.65 -13.65
C LYS A 34 -24.51 8.59 -12.79
N ALA A 35 -23.45 8.07 -12.18
CA ALA A 35 -22.51 8.80 -11.34
C ALA A 35 -21.16 8.07 -11.34
N THR A 36 -20.07 8.82 -11.29
CA THR A 36 -18.72 8.29 -11.12
C THR A 36 -17.96 9.19 -10.16
N THR A 37 -17.27 8.56 -9.20
CA THR A 37 -16.38 9.23 -8.26
C THR A 37 -15.01 8.59 -8.36
N ASP A 38 -13.98 9.38 -8.62
CA ASP A 38 -12.59 8.92 -8.58
C ASP A 38 -11.98 9.20 -7.21
N ILE A 39 -11.15 8.28 -6.75
CA ILE A 39 -10.16 8.54 -5.71
C ILE A 39 -8.86 8.86 -6.43
N GLU A 40 -8.38 10.07 -6.28
CA GLU A 40 -7.15 10.56 -6.91
C GLU A 40 -6.03 10.70 -5.88
N PHE A 41 -4.79 10.53 -6.35
CA PHE A 41 -3.57 10.73 -5.58
C PHE A 41 -2.70 11.83 -6.21
N ALA A 42 -2.03 12.61 -5.36
CA ALA A 42 -1.09 13.66 -5.76
C ALA A 42 0.28 13.05 -6.13
N PHE A 43 0.40 12.55 -7.35
CA PHE A 43 1.69 12.08 -7.88
C PHE A 43 2.66 13.25 -8.13
N PRO A 44 3.97 13.00 -8.24
CA PRO A 44 4.95 14.04 -8.62
C PRO A 44 4.63 14.75 -9.93
N PHE A 45 3.87 14.11 -10.82
CA PHE A 45 3.42 14.65 -12.12
C PHE A 45 2.00 15.25 -12.08
N GLY A 46 1.38 15.37 -10.90
CA GLY A 46 0.05 15.92 -10.67
C GLY A 46 -0.98 14.90 -10.20
N TRP A 47 -2.21 15.37 -9.99
CA TRP A 47 -3.32 14.52 -9.56
C TRP A 47 -3.63 13.43 -10.60
N GLY A 48 -3.77 12.22 -10.16
CA GLY A 48 -4.10 11.07 -10.99
C GLY A 48 -5.02 10.08 -10.30
N GLU A 49 -5.93 9.51 -11.09
CA GLU A 49 -6.85 8.49 -10.62
C GLU A 49 -6.12 7.25 -10.09
N LEU A 50 -6.50 6.81 -8.88
CA LEU A 50 -6.13 5.52 -8.32
C LEU A 50 -7.24 4.50 -8.49
N TRP A 51 -8.47 4.94 -8.35
CA TRP A 51 -9.64 4.09 -8.24
C TRP A 51 -10.89 4.84 -8.69
N GLY A 52 -11.61 4.30 -9.65
CA GLY A 52 -12.91 4.79 -10.06
C GLY A 52 -14.02 3.97 -9.42
N ILE A 53 -15.10 4.62 -9.01
CA ILE A 53 -16.32 4.00 -8.49
C ILE A 53 -17.48 4.52 -9.30
N ALA A 54 -18.06 3.67 -10.15
CA ALA A 54 -19.13 4.02 -11.07
C ALA A 54 -20.46 3.36 -10.69
N ASP A 55 -21.54 4.15 -10.69
CA ASP A 55 -22.92 3.64 -10.73
C ASP A 55 -23.30 3.39 -12.18
N ARG A 56 -23.21 2.11 -12.62
CA ARG A 56 -23.47 1.68 -13.99
C ARG A 56 -24.93 1.36 -14.26
N THR A 57 -25.81 1.71 -13.32
CA THR A 57 -27.24 1.41 -13.41
C THR A 57 -27.53 -0.09 -13.63
N ASP A 58 -28.59 -0.43 -14.29
CA ASP A 58 -28.93 -1.78 -14.73
C ASP A 58 -28.35 -2.14 -16.11
N TYR A 59 -27.51 -1.25 -16.69
CA TYR A 59 -27.02 -1.35 -18.06
C TYR A 59 -26.37 -2.72 -18.37
N ASP A 60 -25.45 -3.18 -17.54
CA ASP A 60 -24.72 -4.42 -17.77
C ASP A 60 -25.63 -5.65 -17.65
N LEU A 61 -26.42 -5.74 -16.57
CA LEU A 61 -27.30 -6.87 -16.32
C LEU A 61 -28.45 -6.94 -17.35
N SER A 62 -28.99 -5.80 -17.75
CA SER A 62 -29.99 -5.72 -18.82
C SER A 62 -29.43 -6.19 -20.17
N ASN A 63 -28.19 -5.83 -20.50
CA ASN A 63 -27.53 -6.32 -21.70
C ASN A 63 -27.24 -7.83 -21.63
N HIS A 64 -26.75 -8.31 -20.48
CA HIS A 64 -26.50 -9.74 -20.26
C HIS A 64 -27.78 -10.55 -20.37
N ALA A 65 -28.88 -10.09 -19.75
CA ALA A 65 -30.19 -10.75 -19.85
C ALA A 65 -30.64 -10.88 -21.31
N ARG A 66 -30.55 -9.79 -22.07
CA ARG A 66 -30.93 -9.75 -23.48
C ARG A 66 -30.06 -10.67 -24.36
N GLN A 67 -28.76 -10.71 -24.16
CA GLN A 67 -27.83 -11.49 -24.98
C GLN A 67 -27.83 -12.98 -24.64
N SER A 68 -27.97 -13.33 -23.36
CA SER A 68 -27.98 -14.72 -22.89
C SER A 68 -29.37 -15.35 -22.86
N ASN A 69 -30.42 -14.55 -22.98
CA ASN A 69 -31.81 -14.92 -22.77
C ASN A 69 -32.05 -15.56 -21.38
N GLN A 70 -31.33 -15.08 -20.37
CA GLN A 70 -31.48 -15.50 -18.97
C GLN A 70 -32.14 -14.38 -18.14
N ASP A 71 -32.82 -14.79 -17.05
CA ASP A 71 -33.43 -13.86 -16.11
C ASP A 71 -32.39 -13.40 -15.08
N PHE A 72 -32.07 -12.09 -15.06
CA PHE A 72 -31.18 -11.46 -14.09
C PHE A 72 -31.94 -10.58 -13.08
N THR A 73 -33.28 -10.78 -12.96
CA THR A 73 -34.05 -10.05 -11.98
C THR A 73 -33.77 -10.52 -10.56
N TYR A 74 -33.72 -9.58 -9.64
CA TYR A 74 -33.67 -9.82 -8.20
C TYR A 74 -35.08 -9.64 -7.63
N LEU A 75 -35.48 -10.56 -6.75
CA LEU A 75 -36.71 -10.44 -5.96
C LEU A 75 -36.32 -9.88 -4.57
N ASP A 76 -36.76 -8.68 -4.27
CA ASP A 76 -36.57 -8.09 -2.95
C ASP A 76 -37.45 -8.82 -1.92
N PRO A 77 -36.85 -9.44 -0.88
CA PRO A 77 -37.63 -10.19 0.11
C PRO A 77 -38.45 -9.29 1.05
N GLU A 78 -38.14 -8.01 1.14
CA GLU A 78 -38.87 -7.07 2.01
C GLU A 78 -40.08 -6.47 1.31
N THR A 79 -39.92 -6.06 0.03
CA THR A 79 -40.97 -5.40 -0.75
C THR A 79 -41.73 -6.36 -1.66
N ASN A 80 -41.18 -7.56 -1.92
CA ASN A 80 -41.66 -8.54 -2.87
C ASN A 80 -41.72 -7.99 -4.31
N GLU A 81 -40.92 -7.00 -4.63
CA GLU A 81 -40.79 -6.44 -5.98
C GLU A 81 -39.65 -7.10 -6.75
N LYS A 82 -39.86 -7.31 -8.06
CA LYS A 82 -38.82 -7.77 -8.97
C LYS A 82 -38.25 -6.61 -9.76
N TYR A 83 -36.92 -6.52 -9.82
CA TYR A 83 -36.22 -5.54 -10.63
C TYR A 83 -34.85 -6.04 -11.05
N ILE A 84 -34.26 -5.45 -12.09
CA ILE A 84 -32.85 -5.67 -12.43
C ILE A 84 -32.02 -4.73 -11.55
N PRO A 85 -31.09 -5.25 -10.70
CA PRO A 85 -30.32 -4.40 -9.79
C PRO A 85 -29.33 -3.50 -10.54
N TYR A 86 -28.99 -2.37 -9.92
CA TYR A 86 -27.90 -1.53 -10.37
C TYR A 86 -26.54 -2.17 -9.99
N CYS A 87 -25.57 -1.99 -10.87
CA CYS A 87 -24.20 -2.41 -10.63
C CYS A 87 -23.37 -1.22 -10.18
N ILE A 88 -22.75 -1.34 -9.00
CA ILE A 88 -21.74 -0.41 -8.56
C ILE A 88 -20.37 -1.06 -8.80
N GLU A 89 -19.59 -0.47 -9.69
CA GLU A 89 -18.28 -0.97 -10.10
C GLU A 89 -17.17 -0.18 -9.44
N PRO A 90 -16.48 -0.73 -8.43
CA PRO A 90 -15.18 -0.23 -8.01
C PRO A 90 -14.08 -0.84 -8.90
N SER A 91 -13.23 -0.01 -9.50
CA SER A 91 -12.14 -0.43 -10.38
C SER A 91 -10.84 0.26 -10.01
N LEU A 92 -9.75 -0.48 -9.85
CA LEU A 92 -8.43 0.07 -9.53
C LEU A 92 -7.31 -0.56 -10.36
N GLY A 93 -6.26 0.22 -10.61
CA GLY A 93 -5.01 -0.26 -11.17
C GLY A 93 -4.02 -0.65 -10.07
N ALA A 94 -3.71 -1.94 -9.91
CA ALA A 94 -2.81 -2.43 -8.86
C ALA A 94 -1.43 -1.77 -8.92
N ASP A 95 -0.83 -1.65 -10.11
CA ASP A 95 0.48 -1.03 -10.30
C ASP A 95 0.48 0.45 -9.95
N ARG A 96 -0.62 1.16 -10.29
CA ARG A 96 -0.78 2.58 -9.97
C ARG A 96 -0.92 2.80 -8.46
N VAL A 97 -1.64 1.92 -7.76
CA VAL A 97 -1.75 1.95 -6.29
C VAL A 97 -0.38 1.67 -5.65
N ALA A 98 0.37 0.69 -6.15
CA ALA A 98 1.73 0.42 -5.68
C ALA A 98 2.63 1.64 -5.87
N LEU A 99 2.59 2.28 -7.04
CA LEU A 99 3.33 3.51 -7.31
C LEU A 99 2.95 4.64 -6.35
N ALA A 100 1.66 4.80 -6.05
CA ALA A 100 1.20 5.83 -5.11
C ALA A 100 1.77 5.62 -3.71
N PHE A 101 1.78 4.38 -3.19
CA PHE A 101 2.41 4.08 -1.91
C PHE A 101 3.92 4.34 -1.91
N LEU A 102 4.61 4.03 -3.01
CA LEU A 102 6.03 4.34 -3.14
C LEU A 102 6.28 5.85 -3.16
N CYS A 103 5.50 6.61 -3.94
CA CYS A 103 5.60 8.07 -3.98
C CYS A 103 5.29 8.72 -2.62
N ASN A 104 4.31 8.19 -1.89
CA ASN A 104 3.93 8.70 -0.58
C ASN A 104 4.98 8.39 0.50
N ALA A 105 5.70 7.26 0.36
CA ALA A 105 6.70 6.82 1.32
C ALA A 105 8.10 7.37 1.04
N TYR A 106 8.35 7.89 -0.16
CA TYR A 106 9.66 8.37 -0.58
C TYR A 106 10.02 9.67 0.11
N ASP A 107 11.21 9.71 0.74
CA ASP A 107 11.77 10.89 1.36
C ASP A 107 13.27 10.98 1.13
N GLU A 108 13.79 12.22 1.07
CA GLU A 108 15.22 12.52 1.01
C GLU A 108 15.62 13.28 2.27
N GLU A 109 16.18 12.57 3.24
CA GLU A 109 16.61 13.15 4.49
C GLU A 109 18.03 13.70 4.40
N GLU A 110 18.24 14.95 4.78
CA GLU A 110 19.57 15.53 4.95
C GLU A 110 20.13 15.13 6.32
N ILE A 111 21.23 14.34 6.33
CA ILE A 111 21.90 13.90 7.55
C ILE A 111 22.87 14.96 8.05
N THR A 112 23.66 15.53 7.12
CA THR A 112 24.58 16.64 7.34
C THR A 112 24.62 17.47 6.06
N GLU A 113 25.12 18.69 6.13
CA GLU A 113 25.24 19.58 4.98
C GLU A 113 25.90 18.85 3.77
N GLY A 114 25.11 18.63 2.72
CA GLY A 114 25.53 17.96 1.48
C GLY A 114 25.59 16.43 1.54
N ASP A 115 25.16 15.75 2.63
CA ASP A 115 24.98 14.29 2.70
C ASP A 115 23.50 13.96 2.89
N THR A 116 22.85 13.56 1.83
CA THR A 116 21.45 13.12 1.83
C THR A 116 21.35 11.60 1.80
N ARG A 117 20.27 11.06 2.35
CA ARG A 117 19.88 9.66 2.17
C ARG A 117 18.45 9.54 1.69
N VAL A 118 18.19 8.53 0.88
CA VAL A 118 16.83 8.14 0.51
C VAL A 118 16.28 7.22 1.58
N VAL A 119 15.03 7.48 1.97
CA VAL A 119 14.29 6.64 2.92
C VAL A 119 12.92 6.36 2.33
N LEU A 120 12.44 5.13 2.42
CA LEU A 120 11.06 4.78 2.15
C LEU A 120 10.31 4.56 3.48
N HIS A 121 9.48 5.52 3.87
CA HIS A 121 8.63 5.44 5.06
C HIS A 121 7.40 4.56 4.83
N LEU A 122 7.62 3.31 4.41
CA LEU A 122 6.54 2.36 4.17
C LEU A 122 5.89 1.94 5.48
N HIS A 123 4.56 1.84 5.48
CA HIS A 123 3.87 1.18 6.58
C HIS A 123 4.39 -0.27 6.73
N PRO A 124 4.62 -0.77 7.98
CA PRO A 124 5.22 -2.09 8.18
C PRO A 124 4.49 -3.25 7.49
N ALA A 125 3.18 -3.12 7.27
CA ALA A 125 2.42 -4.12 6.51
C ALA A 125 2.78 -4.16 5.03
N LEU A 126 3.26 -3.05 4.45
CA LEU A 126 3.59 -2.91 3.03
C LEU A 126 5.07 -3.12 2.74
N ALA A 127 5.95 -2.93 3.73
CA ALA A 127 7.39 -3.12 3.57
C ALA A 127 7.70 -4.51 3.00
N PRO A 128 8.59 -4.63 1.98
CA PRO A 128 8.97 -5.92 1.38
C PRO A 128 9.59 -6.86 2.42
N TYR A 129 10.57 -6.36 3.16
CA TYR A 129 11.13 -7.03 4.32
C TYR A 129 10.59 -6.40 5.59
N LYS A 130 10.26 -7.24 6.58
CA LYS A 130 9.77 -6.77 7.88
C LYS A 130 10.90 -6.53 8.85
N VAL A 131 11.94 -7.34 8.74
CA VAL A 131 13.09 -7.31 9.63
C VAL A 131 14.36 -7.58 8.84
N ALA A 132 15.40 -6.77 9.06
CA ALA A 132 16.76 -7.06 8.61
C ALA A 132 17.62 -7.51 9.79
N VAL A 133 18.45 -8.52 9.60
CA VAL A 133 19.44 -8.99 10.60
C VAL A 133 20.83 -8.59 10.15
N LEU A 134 21.47 -7.73 10.94
CA LEU A 134 22.70 -7.03 10.60
C LEU A 134 23.79 -7.33 11.65
N PRO A 135 24.67 -8.37 11.46
CA PRO A 135 25.76 -8.62 12.42
C PRO A 135 26.77 -7.47 12.41
N LEU A 136 27.13 -6.91 13.57
CA LEU A 136 28.12 -5.81 13.65
C LEU A 136 29.48 -6.21 13.04
N SER A 137 29.86 -7.45 13.17
CA SER A 137 31.10 -8.02 12.61
C SER A 137 30.91 -9.45 12.15
N LYS A 138 31.78 -9.92 11.25
CA LYS A 138 31.80 -11.31 10.76
C LYS A 138 31.96 -12.36 11.87
N LYS A 139 32.50 -11.99 13.03
CA LYS A 139 32.63 -12.89 14.18
C LYS A 139 31.27 -13.22 14.81
N LEU A 140 30.25 -12.47 14.49
CA LEU A 140 28.89 -12.64 14.98
C LEU A 140 27.95 -13.28 13.95
N SER A 141 28.47 -13.67 12.76
CA SER A 141 27.66 -14.21 11.67
C SER A 141 26.87 -15.45 12.09
N ASP A 142 27.48 -16.39 12.82
CA ASP A 142 26.79 -17.62 13.27
C ASP A 142 25.60 -17.27 14.17
N LYS A 143 25.79 -16.35 15.12
CA LYS A 143 24.72 -15.91 16.01
C LYS A 143 23.62 -15.13 15.29
N ALA A 144 24.00 -14.27 14.36
CA ALA A 144 23.07 -13.51 13.54
C ALA A 144 22.26 -14.44 12.62
N GLN A 145 22.89 -15.49 12.10
CA GLN A 145 22.22 -16.50 11.28
C GLN A 145 21.17 -17.28 12.09
N GLU A 146 21.46 -17.65 13.34
CA GLU A 146 20.48 -18.27 14.24
C GLU A 146 19.24 -17.36 14.43
N VAL A 147 19.47 -16.06 14.64
CA VAL A 147 18.39 -15.08 14.79
C VAL A 147 17.58 -14.95 13.51
N TYR A 148 18.25 -14.83 12.36
CA TYR A 148 17.62 -14.80 11.06
C TYR A 148 16.74 -16.03 10.81
N GLU A 149 17.24 -17.24 11.07
CA GLU A 149 16.49 -18.48 10.91
C GLU A 149 15.25 -18.57 11.80
N GLN A 150 15.28 -17.96 13.00
CA GLN A 150 14.11 -17.90 13.87
C GLN A 150 13.07 -16.90 13.37
N LEU A 151 13.50 -15.71 12.97
CA LEU A 151 12.62 -14.64 12.50
C LEU A 151 12.01 -14.97 11.13
N SER A 152 12.77 -15.53 10.22
CA SER A 152 12.33 -15.89 8.86
C SER A 152 11.20 -16.93 8.82
N LYS A 153 10.97 -17.67 9.92
CA LYS A 153 9.83 -18.58 10.05
C LYS A 153 8.48 -17.82 10.18
N LYS A 154 8.51 -16.53 10.53
CA LYS A 154 7.33 -15.73 10.81
C LYS A 154 7.21 -14.49 9.93
N PHE A 155 8.33 -13.96 9.46
CA PHE A 155 8.42 -12.69 8.74
C PHE A 155 9.26 -12.83 7.48
N MET A 156 9.00 -11.97 6.51
CA MET A 156 9.96 -11.76 5.42
C MET A 156 11.15 -11.00 5.99
N CYS A 157 12.31 -11.67 6.00
CA CYS A 157 13.53 -11.14 6.60
C CYS A 157 14.62 -10.99 5.54
N GLU A 158 15.50 -10.00 5.73
CA GLU A 158 16.75 -9.86 5.03
C GLU A 158 17.92 -10.14 5.99
N TYR A 159 19.03 -10.64 5.45
CA TYR A 159 20.29 -10.80 6.16
C TYR A 159 21.39 -10.10 5.38
N ASP A 160 22.06 -9.13 5.99
CA ASP A 160 23.12 -8.38 5.32
C ASP A 160 24.35 -8.22 6.21
N GLU A 161 25.48 -8.73 5.72
CA GLU A 161 26.80 -8.57 6.35
C GLU A 161 27.82 -7.86 5.45
N ALA A 162 27.36 -7.28 4.32
CA ALA A 162 28.23 -6.67 3.34
C ALA A 162 28.59 -5.21 3.67
N GLY A 163 29.87 -4.89 3.71
CA GLY A 163 30.35 -3.53 3.97
C GLY A 163 30.25 -3.10 5.45
N SER A 164 30.25 -1.80 5.72
CA SER A 164 30.12 -1.26 7.06
C SER A 164 28.66 -1.29 7.54
N ILE A 165 28.46 -1.32 8.86
CA ILE A 165 27.11 -1.33 9.46
C ILE A 165 26.27 -0.14 9.00
N GLY A 166 26.82 1.07 8.92
CA GLY A 166 26.10 2.25 8.44
C GLY A 166 25.62 2.13 7.00
N LYS A 167 26.40 1.47 6.11
CA LYS A 167 25.94 1.21 4.72
C LYS A 167 24.81 0.21 4.66
N ARG A 168 24.77 -0.75 5.59
CA ARG A 168 23.68 -1.73 5.67
C ARG A 168 22.40 -1.05 6.12
N TYR A 169 22.43 -0.23 7.16
CA TYR A 169 21.28 0.58 7.58
C TYR A 169 20.74 1.45 6.44
N ARG A 170 21.62 2.13 5.68
CA ARG A 170 21.21 2.93 4.53
C ARG A 170 20.44 2.11 3.48
N ARG A 171 20.90 0.87 3.18
CA ARG A 171 20.18 0.00 2.24
C ARG A 171 18.80 -0.39 2.73
N GLU A 172 18.69 -0.66 4.03
CA GLU A 172 17.38 -0.98 4.64
C GLU A 172 16.44 0.24 4.67
N ASP A 173 16.99 1.43 4.92
CA ASP A 173 16.22 2.69 4.83
C ASP A 173 15.71 2.89 3.40
N GLU A 174 16.55 2.67 2.38
CA GLU A 174 16.20 2.83 0.95
C GLU A 174 15.08 1.91 0.49
N ILE A 175 14.92 0.72 1.09
CA ILE A 175 13.87 -0.24 0.75
C ILE A 175 12.70 -0.25 1.74
N GLY A 176 12.77 0.58 2.78
CA GLY A 176 11.69 0.76 3.75
C GLY A 176 11.52 -0.37 4.75
N THR A 177 12.61 -1.07 5.13
CA THR A 177 12.58 -2.10 6.16
C THR A 177 12.34 -1.47 7.54
N PRO A 178 11.21 -1.79 8.23
CA PRO A 178 10.83 -1.07 9.45
C PRO A 178 11.65 -1.44 10.68
N TYR A 179 12.26 -2.62 10.71
CA TYR A 179 13.00 -3.11 11.86
C TYR A 179 14.35 -3.69 11.48
N CYS A 180 15.41 -3.28 12.20
CA CYS A 180 16.75 -3.84 12.07
C CYS A 180 17.20 -4.46 13.39
N VAL A 181 17.64 -5.71 13.36
CA VAL A 181 18.23 -6.42 14.49
C VAL A 181 19.73 -6.46 14.32
N THR A 182 20.46 -5.71 15.16
CA THR A 182 21.92 -5.69 15.12
C THR A 182 22.50 -6.58 16.22
N CYS A 183 23.24 -7.63 15.83
CA CYS A 183 23.93 -8.47 16.78
C CYS A 183 25.25 -7.79 17.25
N LEU A 184 25.37 -7.57 18.56
CA LEU A 184 26.51 -6.93 19.21
C LEU A 184 27.34 -7.94 20.00
N LEU A 185 28.60 -7.59 20.33
CA LEU A 185 29.51 -8.43 21.12
C LEU A 185 29.12 -8.57 22.59
N TYR A 186 28.33 -7.61 23.11
CA TYR A 186 27.84 -7.61 24.50
C TYR A 186 26.32 -7.49 24.51
N THR A 187 25.66 -8.56 24.90
CA THR A 187 24.21 -8.62 25.07
C THR A 187 23.82 -8.35 26.52
N SER A 188 24.03 -7.14 27.00
CA SER A 188 23.33 -6.68 28.19
C SER A 188 22.71 -5.32 27.89
N ASP A 189 21.46 -5.34 27.52
CA ASP A 189 20.55 -4.24 27.21
C ASP A 189 20.29 -3.98 25.71
N ALA A 190 19.49 -4.85 25.13
CA ALA A 190 18.89 -4.60 23.82
C ALA A 190 17.58 -3.75 23.95
N ALA A 191 17.29 -3.20 25.13
CA ALA A 191 16.03 -2.49 25.38
C ALA A 191 16.09 -0.98 25.16
N ASP A 192 17.28 -0.38 25.08
CA ASP A 192 17.44 1.08 25.01
C ASP A 192 17.57 1.67 23.60
N ASP A 193 17.71 0.84 22.55
CA ASP A 193 17.86 1.31 21.16
C ASP A 193 16.56 1.26 20.32
N LEU A 194 15.41 1.06 20.96
CA LEU A 194 14.10 1.03 20.31
C LEU A 194 13.42 2.39 20.14
N THR A 195 14.16 3.49 20.33
CA THR A 195 13.65 4.85 20.10
C THR A 195 14.41 5.56 18.97
N ARG A 196 14.09 5.19 17.75
CA ARG A 196 14.29 6.05 16.57
C ARG A 196 13.14 5.91 15.64
#